data_aee540da6e6ff05ddf79190a6b5f8bb1
#
_entry.id   aee540da6e6ff05ddf79190a6b5f8bb1
#
_cell.length_a   1.000
_cell.length_b   1.000
_cell.length_c   1.000
_cell.angle_alpha   90.00
_cell.angle_beta   90.00
_cell.angle_gamma   90.00
#
_symmetry.space_group_name_H-M   'P 1'
#
loop_
_entity.id
_entity.type
_entity.pdbx_description
1 polymer ?
#
loop_
_entity_poly.entity_id
_entity_poly.type
_entity_poly.pdbx_seq_one_letter_code
_entity_poly.pdbx_strand_id
1 'polypeptide(L)'
;MTEGLSFTNDLMLDNSLILLPQSAPVTAELKKALAEWEFTDVYCEGNISLGGEISFGEEDAGDGGTKQGGKIGESVRKALENSKDIRLSNSDKSRMEIVQGIYNEYMNYINSLFTHFSTHGDIDQKELSETVKDLCIFIKENRRYILRINPAQISPDLNFLVTHSMRSTVLALSIGLQLHLPLSKMIDLGTACILHEIGMLRIPPQIYMTDRRLLPGEKAQILKHPIFGYTIAKDLDFPLSVQLGILEHHEKENGTGYPRRLSGDKITTIAKIISVVCSFEAITSPRQYKEKRSTFDAMVEILKNQNHQYDDSVIKALLYSISLFPIGAYVYLRNGKIALVTDVTPDNPKCPVVQMLTEKSPDGSPKTVQTDNGQNQILRVLSKREQEDALKAAAEVNKAAEERRAAAETAEKQAAQTAPAVKASGTQKNSDSDTEEIDISFFD
;
A
#
# COMPACT_ATOMS: atom_id res chain seq x y z
N MET A 1 3.33 33.57 -14.86
CA MET A 1 4.14 33.10 -13.70
C MET A 1 5.62 33.17 -14.02
N THR A 2 6.45 33.62 -13.09
CA THR A 2 7.90 33.62 -13.22
C THR A 2 8.45 32.33 -12.61
N GLU A 3 9.47 31.71 -13.23
CA GLU A 3 10.12 30.52 -12.72
C GLU A 3 10.83 30.81 -11.39
N GLY A 4 10.81 29.87 -10.45
CA GLY A 4 11.38 30.03 -9.12
C GLY A 4 10.49 30.76 -8.10
N LEU A 5 9.34 31.31 -8.50
CA LEU A 5 8.36 31.84 -7.54
C LEU A 5 7.74 30.73 -6.72
N SER A 6 7.54 30.96 -5.44
CA SER A 6 6.74 30.14 -4.56
C SER A 6 5.61 30.94 -3.94
N PHE A 7 4.60 30.26 -3.42
CA PHE A 7 3.41 30.87 -2.88
C PHE A 7 3.23 30.47 -1.41
N THR A 8 2.66 31.34 -0.62
CA THR A 8 2.40 31.07 0.81
C THR A 8 1.24 30.09 1.03
N ASN A 9 0.40 29.89 0.02
CA ASN A 9 -0.69 28.92 -0.01
C ASN A 9 -0.60 28.09 -1.29
N ASP A 10 -1.40 27.04 -1.39
CA ASP A 10 -1.43 26.18 -2.57
C ASP A 10 -1.81 26.96 -3.82
N LEU A 11 -1.10 26.70 -4.93
CA LEU A 11 -1.44 27.24 -6.24
C LEU A 11 -2.45 26.31 -6.91
N MET A 12 -3.59 26.81 -7.26
CA MET A 12 -4.73 26.06 -7.78
C MET A 12 -4.94 26.36 -9.28
N LEU A 13 -5.32 25.34 -10.05
CA LEU A 13 -5.79 25.51 -11.42
C LEU A 13 -7.25 25.97 -11.44
N ASP A 14 -8.06 25.38 -10.55
CA ASP A 14 -9.45 25.73 -10.29
C ASP A 14 -9.73 25.47 -8.79
N ASN A 15 -10.97 25.53 -8.36
CA ASN A 15 -11.35 25.32 -6.97
C ASN A 15 -11.09 23.89 -6.43
N SER A 16 -10.61 22.98 -7.27
CA SER A 16 -10.47 21.56 -6.93
C SER A 16 -9.08 20.97 -7.21
N LEU A 17 -8.30 21.56 -8.12
CA LEU A 17 -7.01 21.00 -8.56
C LEU A 17 -5.84 21.83 -8.06
N ILE A 18 -5.03 21.27 -7.15
CA ILE A 18 -3.78 21.85 -6.69
C ILE A 18 -2.69 21.59 -7.72
N LEU A 19 -2.11 22.67 -8.28
CA LEU A 19 -0.97 22.61 -9.20
C LEU A 19 0.36 22.52 -8.46
N LEU A 20 0.52 23.34 -7.42
CA LEU A 20 1.71 23.36 -6.58
C LEU A 20 1.27 23.50 -5.11
N PRO A 21 1.79 22.67 -4.22
CA PRO A 21 1.59 22.85 -2.80
C PRO A 21 2.31 24.13 -2.30
N GLN A 22 1.87 24.61 -1.16
CA GLN A 22 2.47 25.75 -0.44
C GLN A 22 4.00 25.65 -0.44
N SER A 23 4.67 26.77 -0.72
CA SER A 23 6.13 26.92 -0.75
C SER A 23 6.88 26.11 -1.83
N ALA A 24 6.20 25.38 -2.70
CA ALA A 24 6.83 24.74 -3.83
C ALA A 24 7.15 25.76 -4.93
N PRO A 25 8.36 25.73 -5.54
CA PRO A 25 8.72 26.66 -6.59
C PRO A 25 8.06 26.31 -7.92
N VAL A 26 7.69 27.32 -8.68
CA VAL A 26 7.25 27.18 -10.08
C VAL A 26 8.40 26.67 -10.94
N THR A 27 8.22 25.51 -11.57
CA THR A 27 9.24 24.92 -12.46
C THR A 27 8.99 25.28 -13.93
N ALA A 28 10.04 25.17 -14.76
CA ALA A 28 9.95 25.35 -16.19
C ALA A 28 8.99 24.34 -16.85
N GLU A 29 8.99 23.08 -16.34
CA GLU A 29 8.10 22.02 -16.82
C GLU A 29 6.64 22.34 -16.55
N LEU A 30 6.32 22.86 -15.35
CA LEU A 30 4.94 23.26 -15.03
C LEU A 30 4.46 24.38 -15.96
N LYS A 31 5.30 25.39 -16.21
CA LYS A 31 4.96 26.47 -17.16
C LYS A 31 4.70 25.94 -18.56
N LYS A 32 5.53 25.02 -19.02
CA LYS A 32 5.37 24.39 -20.34
C LYS A 32 4.08 23.58 -20.41
N ALA A 33 3.80 22.78 -19.40
CA ALA A 33 2.57 21.98 -19.32
C ALA A 33 1.31 22.86 -19.32
N LEU A 34 1.30 23.95 -18.55
CA LEU A 34 0.17 24.88 -18.54
C LEU A 34 -0.06 25.54 -19.90
N ALA A 35 1.02 25.88 -20.60
CA ALA A 35 0.92 26.43 -21.95
C ALA A 35 0.42 25.39 -22.98
N GLU A 36 0.89 24.15 -22.90
CA GLU A 36 0.43 23.05 -23.75
C GLU A 36 -1.04 22.69 -23.51
N TRP A 37 -1.53 22.89 -22.27
CA TRP A 37 -2.91 22.64 -21.88
C TRP A 37 -3.83 23.86 -22.06
N GLU A 38 -3.30 24.97 -22.62
CA GLU A 38 -4.04 26.20 -22.87
C GLU A 38 -4.64 26.88 -21.62
N PHE A 39 -4.07 26.63 -20.43
CA PHE A 39 -4.48 27.30 -19.21
C PHE A 39 -3.84 28.69 -19.11
N THR A 40 -4.67 29.74 -19.03
CA THR A 40 -4.25 31.13 -18.95
C THR A 40 -4.15 31.65 -17.51
N ASP A 41 -4.95 31.11 -16.60
CA ASP A 41 -5.10 31.60 -15.24
C ASP A 41 -4.90 30.48 -14.21
N VAL A 42 -4.31 30.85 -13.08
CA VAL A 42 -4.14 30.00 -11.91
C VAL A 42 -4.43 30.86 -10.66
N TYR A 43 -4.94 30.25 -9.64
CA TYR A 43 -5.45 30.92 -8.44
C TYR A 43 -4.62 30.59 -7.22
N CYS A 44 -4.37 31.59 -6.37
CA CYS A 44 -3.76 31.38 -5.05
C CYS A 44 -4.40 32.36 -4.06
N GLU A 45 -4.88 31.87 -2.95
CA GLU A 45 -5.42 32.72 -1.87
C GLU A 45 -4.32 33.35 -1.01
N GLY A 46 -3.05 33.06 -1.26
CA GLY A 46 -1.87 33.53 -0.54
C GLY A 46 -1.05 34.57 -1.32
N ASN A 47 0.05 35.00 -0.71
CA ASN A 47 1.00 35.93 -1.28
C ASN A 47 2.13 35.21 -2.03
N ILE A 48 2.77 35.91 -2.96
CA ILE A 48 3.99 35.46 -3.64
C ILE A 48 5.15 35.55 -2.63
N SER A 49 5.89 34.48 -2.44
CA SER A 49 7.15 34.45 -1.72
C SER A 49 8.30 34.44 -2.74
N LEU A 50 9.13 35.46 -2.71
CA LEU A 50 10.37 35.46 -3.49
C LEU A 50 11.32 34.50 -2.80
N GLY A 51 11.69 33.41 -3.52
CA GLY A 51 12.55 32.35 -2.99
C GLY A 51 13.87 32.88 -2.45
N GLY A 52 13.95 32.99 -1.14
CA GLY A 52 15.18 33.04 -0.41
C GLY A 52 15.42 31.65 0.19
N GLU A 53 16.68 31.23 0.20
CA GLU A 53 17.11 30.02 0.88
C GLU A 53 16.47 29.96 2.26
N ILE A 54 15.65 28.95 2.51
CA ILE A 54 15.19 28.64 3.87
C ILE A 54 16.38 27.99 4.57
N SER A 55 17.22 28.83 5.19
CA SER A 55 18.09 28.38 6.27
C SER A 55 17.18 27.96 7.42
N PHE A 56 17.21 26.71 7.79
CA PHE A 56 16.66 26.26 9.06
C PHE A 56 17.50 26.96 10.16
N GLY A 57 17.01 28.11 10.63
CA GLY A 57 17.55 28.77 11.81
C GLY A 57 17.33 27.87 13.01
N GLU A 58 18.42 27.44 13.60
CA GLU A 58 18.45 26.99 14.99
C GLU A 58 18.03 28.18 15.85
N GLU A 59 16.78 28.18 16.32
CA GLU A 59 16.41 29.05 17.43
C GLU A 59 16.84 28.40 18.74
N ASP A 60 17.77 29.07 19.37
CA ASP A 60 18.31 28.80 20.69
C ASP A 60 17.21 28.53 21.73
N ALA A 61 17.30 27.37 22.34
CA ALA A 61 16.51 26.97 23.49
C ALA A 61 17.00 27.67 24.74
N GLY A 62 16.27 28.65 25.21
CA GLY A 62 16.34 29.13 26.58
C GLY A 62 15.91 28.03 27.57
N ASP A 63 16.86 27.73 28.44
CA ASP A 63 16.87 26.89 29.63
C ASP A 63 15.55 26.87 30.44
N GLY A 64 15.14 25.70 30.89
CA GLY A 64 14.16 25.53 31.98
C GLY A 64 13.45 24.19 32.06
N GLY A 65 14.06 23.16 32.63
CA GLY A 65 13.29 22.06 33.24
C GLY A 65 13.50 20.66 32.67
N THR A 66 14.47 19.98 33.21
CA THR A 66 14.71 18.52 33.12
C THR A 66 13.45 17.69 33.34
N LYS A 67 12.95 17.05 32.29
CA LYS A 67 12.22 15.79 32.38
C LYS A 67 12.91 14.78 31.46
N GLN A 68 13.65 13.87 32.05
CA GLN A 68 14.15 12.64 31.46
C GLN A 68 12.94 11.76 31.09
N GLY A 69 12.45 11.90 29.87
CA GLY A 69 11.59 10.95 29.17
C GLY A 69 12.06 10.99 27.73
N GLY A 70 12.78 9.96 27.28
CA GLY A 70 13.12 9.82 25.86
C GLY A 70 11.85 9.95 25.03
N LYS A 71 11.87 10.75 23.97
CA LYS A 71 10.72 10.93 23.08
C LYS A 71 10.34 9.56 22.51
N ILE A 72 9.07 9.18 22.65
CA ILE A 72 8.54 7.88 22.22
C ILE A 72 8.81 7.63 20.71
N GLY A 73 8.76 8.68 19.88
CA GLY A 73 9.01 8.62 18.43
C GLY A 73 10.48 8.59 18.00
N GLU A 74 11.44 8.60 18.92
CA GLU A 74 12.86 8.66 18.55
C GLU A 74 13.35 7.39 17.83
N SER A 75 12.81 6.22 18.19
CA SER A 75 13.15 4.94 17.54
C SER A 75 12.71 4.92 16.07
N VAL A 76 11.51 5.45 15.79
CA VAL A 76 10.98 5.58 14.43
C VAL A 76 11.88 6.50 13.59
N ARG A 77 12.28 7.66 14.13
CA ARG A 77 13.17 8.61 13.41
C ARG A 77 14.53 7.98 13.09
N LYS A 78 15.14 7.31 14.04
CA LYS A 78 16.40 6.58 13.82
C LYS A 78 16.25 5.49 12.76
N ALA A 79 15.17 4.72 12.78
CA ALA A 79 14.90 3.70 11.77
C ALA A 79 14.73 4.30 10.36
N LEU A 80 14.03 5.44 10.24
CA LEU A 80 13.86 6.16 8.98
C LEU A 80 15.20 6.77 8.49
N GLU A 81 16.02 7.33 9.37
CA GLU A 81 17.35 7.85 9.02
C GLU A 81 18.27 6.75 8.52
N ASN A 82 18.36 5.64 9.24
CA ASN A 82 19.17 4.48 8.83
C ASN A 82 18.71 3.89 7.50
N SER A 83 17.43 4.05 7.14
CA SER A 83 16.88 3.57 5.86
C SER A 83 17.25 4.44 4.65
N LYS A 84 17.67 5.70 4.86
CA LYS A 84 18.03 6.60 3.74
C LYS A 84 19.24 6.09 2.96
N ASP A 85 20.22 5.51 3.64
CA ASP A 85 21.42 4.95 3.01
C ASP A 85 21.15 3.63 2.27
N ILE A 86 20.06 2.95 2.60
CA ILE A 86 19.68 1.65 2.03
C ILE A 86 18.78 1.81 0.78
N ARG A 87 18.35 3.03 0.44
CA ARG A 87 17.64 3.33 -0.83
C ARG A 87 18.43 2.92 -2.08
N LEU A 88 19.72 2.67 -1.94
CA LEU A 88 20.63 2.18 -2.99
C LEU A 88 20.61 0.65 -3.16
N SER A 89 19.92 -0.11 -2.31
CA SER A 89 19.80 -1.56 -2.47
C SER A 89 18.83 -1.91 -3.60
N ASN A 90 19.34 -2.50 -4.66
CA ASN A 90 18.58 -2.89 -5.85
C ASN A 90 17.74 -4.17 -5.66
N SER A 91 17.73 -4.78 -4.49
CA SER A 91 17.00 -6.04 -4.24
C SER A 91 15.62 -5.75 -3.64
N ASP A 92 14.57 -6.28 -4.30
CA ASP A 92 13.17 -6.20 -3.82
C ASP A 92 13.03 -6.82 -2.40
N LYS A 93 13.79 -7.89 -2.13
CA LYS A 93 13.82 -8.56 -0.83
C LYS A 93 14.39 -7.66 0.28
N SER A 94 15.56 -7.06 0.06
CA SER A 94 16.17 -6.16 1.04
C SER A 94 15.28 -4.96 1.34
N ARG A 95 14.61 -4.42 0.32
CA ARG A 95 13.69 -3.31 0.49
C ARG A 95 12.45 -3.70 1.29
N MET A 96 11.94 -4.92 1.10
CA MET A 96 10.84 -5.46 1.89
C MET A 96 11.20 -5.64 3.36
N GLU A 97 12.41 -6.15 3.65
CA GLU A 97 12.93 -6.32 5.03
C GLU A 97 13.04 -4.97 5.76
N ILE A 98 13.53 -3.93 5.08
CA ILE A 98 13.62 -2.58 5.64
C ILE A 98 12.23 -2.01 5.94
N VAL A 99 11.32 -2.08 4.98
CA VAL A 99 9.95 -1.58 5.15
C VAL A 99 9.25 -2.30 6.28
N GLN A 100 9.47 -3.62 6.43
CA GLN A 100 8.98 -4.40 7.56
C GLN A 100 9.57 -3.94 8.89
N GLY A 101 10.88 -3.66 8.94
CA GLY A 101 11.53 -3.13 10.14
C GLY A 101 10.94 -1.79 10.59
N ILE A 102 10.78 -0.85 9.65
CA ILE A 102 10.18 0.46 9.94
C ILE A 102 8.71 0.32 10.35
N TYR A 103 7.95 -0.56 9.69
CA TYR A 103 6.57 -0.86 10.10
C TYR A 103 6.50 -1.35 11.55
N ASN A 104 7.42 -2.22 11.97
CA ASN A 104 7.48 -2.71 13.35
C ASN A 104 7.80 -1.59 14.35
N GLU A 105 8.67 -0.62 13.99
CA GLU A 105 8.93 0.55 14.83
C GLU A 105 7.67 1.43 15.00
N TYR A 106 6.88 1.61 13.95
CA TYR A 106 5.58 2.30 14.09
C TYR A 106 4.60 1.52 14.97
N MET A 107 4.60 0.18 14.91
CA MET A 107 3.80 -0.64 15.82
C MET A 107 4.22 -0.43 17.28
N ASN A 108 5.53 -0.44 17.55
CA ASN A 108 6.10 -0.18 18.88
C ASN A 108 5.74 1.23 19.35
N TYR A 109 5.81 2.22 18.46
CA TYR A 109 5.40 3.59 18.75
C TYR A 109 3.94 3.68 19.20
N ILE A 110 3.00 3.08 18.44
CA ILE A 110 1.56 3.08 18.79
C ILE A 110 1.33 2.36 20.11
N ASN A 111 2.01 1.25 20.34
CA ASN A 111 1.93 0.52 21.62
C ASN A 111 2.40 1.39 22.79
N SER A 112 3.53 2.07 22.63
CA SER A 112 4.06 2.98 23.64
C SER A 112 3.15 4.18 23.88
N LEU A 113 2.56 4.73 22.81
CA LEU A 113 1.58 5.82 22.86
C LEU A 113 0.34 5.43 23.69
N PHE A 114 -0.22 4.25 23.42
CA PHE A 114 -1.40 3.76 24.15
C PHE A 114 -1.08 3.42 25.61
N THR A 115 0.09 2.86 25.86
CA THR A 115 0.58 2.56 27.21
C THR A 115 0.80 3.86 27.99
N HIS A 116 1.45 4.85 27.38
CA HIS A 116 1.67 6.16 27.99
C HIS A 116 0.35 6.86 28.32
N PHE A 117 -0.59 6.88 27.37
CA PHE A 117 -1.92 7.45 27.62
C PHE A 117 -2.65 6.72 28.78
N SER A 118 -2.58 5.39 28.83
CA SER A 118 -3.23 4.60 29.90
C SER A 118 -2.66 4.89 31.28
N THR A 119 -1.39 5.29 31.38
CA THR A 119 -0.69 5.53 32.65
C THR A 119 -0.67 7.00 33.07
N HIS A 120 -0.59 7.93 32.10
CA HIS A 120 -0.40 9.35 32.39
C HIS A 120 -1.60 10.21 31.95
N GLY A 121 -2.46 9.69 31.05
CA GLY A 121 -3.66 10.38 30.59
C GLY A 121 -3.40 11.50 29.57
N ASP A 122 -2.19 11.60 29.04
CA ASP A 122 -1.78 12.64 28.09
C ASP A 122 -1.16 12.05 26.80
N ILE A 123 -1.10 12.87 25.75
CA ILE A 123 -0.48 12.56 24.46
C ILE A 123 0.22 13.83 23.98
N ASP A 124 1.51 13.72 23.63
CA ASP A 124 2.23 14.79 22.93
C ASP A 124 1.72 14.88 21.48
N GLN A 125 0.81 15.84 21.23
CA GLN A 125 0.20 16.06 19.92
C GLN A 125 1.22 16.47 18.86
N LYS A 126 2.25 17.24 19.24
CA LYS A 126 3.28 17.71 18.32
C LYS A 126 4.10 16.52 17.85
N GLU A 127 4.57 15.68 18.78
CA GLU A 127 5.31 14.46 18.46
C GLU A 127 4.49 13.52 17.59
N LEU A 128 3.20 13.30 17.93
CA LEU A 128 2.30 12.45 17.15
C LEU A 128 2.12 12.99 15.73
N SER A 129 1.88 14.29 15.57
CA SER A 129 1.71 14.92 14.26
C SER A 129 2.96 14.83 13.39
N GLU A 130 4.14 15.04 13.97
CA GLU A 130 5.43 14.87 13.29
C GLU A 130 5.64 13.41 12.87
N THR A 131 5.37 12.46 13.75
CA THR A 131 5.48 11.01 13.47
C THR A 131 4.52 10.58 12.38
N VAL A 132 3.28 11.10 12.37
CA VAL A 132 2.30 10.85 11.32
C VAL A 132 2.73 11.48 9.99
N LYS A 133 3.30 12.68 10.01
CA LYS A 133 3.86 13.32 8.81
C LYS A 133 4.96 12.45 8.19
N ASP A 134 5.87 11.94 9.00
CA ASP A 134 6.93 11.03 8.55
C ASP A 134 6.36 9.73 7.98
N LEU A 135 5.30 9.20 8.60
CA LEU A 135 4.57 8.03 8.07
C LEU A 135 3.93 8.30 6.71
N CYS A 136 3.33 9.48 6.51
CA CYS A 136 2.77 9.87 5.21
C CYS A 136 3.83 9.87 4.10
N ILE A 137 5.02 10.43 4.38
CA ILE A 137 6.14 10.46 3.43
C ILE A 137 6.64 9.04 3.17
N PHE A 138 6.82 8.25 4.23
CA PHE A 138 7.28 6.87 4.12
C PHE A 138 6.31 5.99 3.29
N ILE A 139 4.99 6.09 3.52
CA ILE A 139 3.98 5.37 2.74
C ILE A 139 3.99 5.83 1.29
N LYS A 140 4.09 7.13 1.01
CA LYS A 140 4.16 7.66 -0.36
C LYS A 140 5.33 7.04 -1.14
N GLU A 141 6.49 6.92 -0.52
CA GLU A 141 7.71 6.38 -1.15
C GLU A 141 7.73 4.85 -1.24
N ASN A 142 7.08 4.15 -0.30
CA ASN A 142 7.18 2.71 -0.13
C ASN A 142 5.83 1.97 -0.23
N ARG A 143 4.81 2.59 -0.84
CA ARG A 143 3.44 2.08 -0.91
C ARG A 143 3.37 0.63 -1.41
N ARG A 144 4.15 0.29 -2.43
CA ARG A 144 4.22 -1.06 -3.01
C ARG A 144 4.65 -2.12 -1.99
N TYR A 145 5.51 -1.77 -1.06
CA TYR A 145 6.06 -2.68 -0.05
C TYR A 145 5.21 -2.75 1.20
N ILE A 146 4.82 -1.59 1.75
CA ILE A 146 4.11 -1.51 3.03
C ILE A 146 2.73 -2.19 2.97
N LEU A 147 2.04 -2.14 1.83
CA LEU A 147 0.76 -2.82 1.62
C LEU A 147 0.89 -4.35 1.48
N ARG A 148 2.10 -4.87 1.30
CA ARG A 148 2.40 -6.31 1.24
C ARG A 148 2.70 -6.91 2.61
N ILE A 149 2.88 -6.10 3.64
CA ILE A 149 3.18 -6.58 4.99
C ILE A 149 2.04 -7.46 5.48
N ASN A 150 2.39 -8.72 5.81
CA ASN A 150 1.43 -9.69 6.29
C ASN A 150 1.31 -9.62 7.81
N PRO A 151 0.12 -9.33 8.34
CA PRO A 151 -0.09 -9.27 9.79
C PRO A 151 0.18 -10.58 10.55
N ALA A 152 0.15 -11.71 9.87
CA ALA A 152 0.47 -13.01 10.49
C ALA A 152 1.95 -13.17 10.93
N GLN A 153 2.83 -12.25 10.49
CA GLN A 153 4.23 -12.17 10.90
C GLN A 153 4.47 -11.20 12.07
N ILE A 154 3.40 -10.55 12.53
CA ILE A 154 3.47 -9.60 13.65
C ILE A 154 3.44 -10.41 14.95
N SER A 155 4.29 -10.01 15.90
CA SER A 155 4.45 -10.67 17.18
C SER A 155 3.10 -10.99 17.83
N PRO A 156 2.86 -12.23 18.32
CA PRO A 156 1.63 -12.60 19.00
C PRO A 156 1.40 -11.83 20.31
N ASP A 157 2.42 -11.14 20.82
CA ASP A 157 2.37 -10.38 22.06
C ASP A 157 1.82 -8.95 21.90
N LEU A 158 1.61 -8.48 20.64
CA LEU A 158 1.08 -7.16 20.39
C LEU A 158 -0.45 -7.12 20.53
N ASN A 159 -0.91 -6.14 21.29
CA ASN A 159 -2.33 -5.88 21.47
C ASN A 159 -3.07 -5.73 20.12
N PHE A 160 -4.22 -6.38 19.99
CA PHE A 160 -5.10 -6.27 18.81
C PHE A 160 -5.35 -4.81 18.40
N LEU A 161 -5.58 -3.90 19.38
CA LEU A 161 -5.83 -2.48 19.10
C LEU A 161 -4.67 -1.81 18.35
N VAL A 162 -3.42 -2.13 18.72
CA VAL A 162 -2.20 -1.60 18.07
C VAL A 162 -2.12 -2.08 16.62
N THR A 163 -2.29 -3.37 16.42
CA THR A 163 -2.26 -3.98 15.08
C THR A 163 -3.36 -3.42 14.18
N HIS A 164 -4.57 -3.31 14.70
CA HIS A 164 -5.73 -2.76 14.00
C HIS A 164 -5.50 -1.29 13.64
N SER A 165 -5.08 -0.46 14.60
CA SER A 165 -4.80 0.96 14.38
C SER A 165 -3.71 1.17 13.32
N MET A 166 -2.59 0.43 13.38
CA MET A 166 -1.52 0.57 12.39
C MET A 166 -1.96 0.17 10.99
N ARG A 167 -2.62 -0.97 10.84
CA ARG A 167 -3.09 -1.46 9.54
C ARG A 167 -4.13 -0.52 8.93
N SER A 168 -5.09 -0.09 9.73
CA SER A 168 -6.10 0.88 9.32
C SER A 168 -5.44 2.20 8.91
N THR A 169 -4.41 2.67 9.62
CA THR A 169 -3.69 3.90 9.30
C THR A 169 -2.95 3.80 7.96
N VAL A 170 -2.25 2.70 7.69
CA VAL A 170 -1.57 2.48 6.40
C VAL A 170 -2.57 2.50 5.25
N LEU A 171 -3.72 1.84 5.41
CA LEU A 171 -4.78 1.83 4.39
C LEU A 171 -5.41 3.21 4.22
N ALA A 172 -5.74 3.90 5.33
CA ALA A 172 -6.35 5.23 5.30
C ALA A 172 -5.45 6.26 4.61
N LEU A 173 -4.16 6.29 4.95
CA LEU A 173 -3.19 7.18 4.31
C LEU A 173 -2.99 6.82 2.83
N SER A 174 -3.04 5.54 2.47
CA SER A 174 -2.98 5.12 1.06
C SER A 174 -4.21 5.60 0.26
N ILE A 175 -5.40 5.58 0.87
CA ILE A 175 -6.63 6.17 0.30
C ILE A 175 -6.50 7.68 0.21
N GLY A 176 -6.01 8.34 1.26
CA GLY A 176 -5.80 9.79 1.28
C GLY A 176 -4.86 10.26 0.17
N LEU A 177 -3.76 9.53 -0.10
CA LEU A 177 -2.88 9.77 -1.23
C LEU A 177 -3.60 9.60 -2.57
N GLN A 178 -4.46 8.60 -2.71
CA GLN A 178 -5.24 8.36 -3.92
C GLN A 178 -6.31 9.42 -4.17
N LEU A 179 -6.87 9.98 -3.10
CA LEU A 179 -7.81 11.11 -3.14
C LEU A 179 -7.10 12.47 -3.23
N HIS A 180 -5.77 12.49 -3.33
CA HIS A 180 -4.95 13.71 -3.39
C HIS A 180 -5.18 14.67 -2.23
N LEU A 181 -5.40 14.14 -1.01
CA LEU A 181 -5.60 14.99 0.16
C LEU A 181 -4.32 15.81 0.45
N PRO A 182 -4.45 17.10 0.78
CA PRO A 182 -3.32 17.93 1.18
C PRO A 182 -2.67 17.39 2.46
N LEU A 183 -1.36 17.65 2.65
CA LEU A 183 -0.56 17.09 3.74
C LEU A 183 -1.18 17.34 5.12
N SER A 184 -1.74 18.54 5.37
CA SER A 184 -2.42 18.85 6.63
C SER A 184 -3.59 17.91 6.90
N LYS A 185 -4.40 17.61 5.87
CA LYS A 185 -5.52 16.65 5.96
C LYS A 185 -5.05 15.21 6.08
N MET A 186 -3.90 14.89 5.48
CA MET A 186 -3.25 13.59 5.65
C MET A 186 -2.79 13.37 7.08
N ILE A 187 -2.22 14.40 7.71
CA ILE A 187 -1.82 14.36 9.14
C ILE A 187 -3.04 14.19 10.03
N ASP A 188 -4.10 14.95 9.82
CA ASP A 188 -5.36 14.81 10.56
C ASP A 188 -5.94 13.39 10.40
N LEU A 189 -5.96 12.87 9.17
CA LEU A 189 -6.46 11.53 8.85
C LEU A 189 -5.63 10.44 9.57
N GLY A 190 -4.31 10.51 9.47
CA GLY A 190 -3.42 9.54 10.11
C GLY A 190 -3.52 9.59 11.63
N THR A 191 -3.55 10.80 12.22
CA THR A 191 -3.76 11.01 13.66
C THR A 191 -5.10 10.44 14.12
N ALA A 192 -6.20 10.78 13.43
CA ALA A 192 -7.51 10.25 13.74
C ALA A 192 -7.54 8.72 13.62
N CYS A 193 -6.89 8.16 12.60
CA CYS A 193 -6.88 6.73 12.36
C CYS A 193 -6.00 5.96 13.37
N ILE A 194 -4.90 6.53 13.86
CA ILE A 194 -4.14 5.94 14.98
C ILE A 194 -4.99 5.92 16.24
N LEU A 195 -5.74 6.98 16.50
CA LEU A 195 -6.46 7.18 17.76
C LEU A 195 -7.92 6.71 17.74
N HIS A 196 -8.48 6.20 16.61
CA HIS A 196 -9.90 5.90 16.51
C HIS A 196 -10.40 4.86 17.53
N GLU A 197 -9.52 3.96 17.94
CA GLU A 197 -9.80 2.93 18.96
C GLU A 197 -9.34 3.32 20.38
N ILE A 198 -8.81 4.54 20.60
CA ILE A 198 -8.28 4.93 21.92
C ILE A 198 -9.34 4.86 23.03
N GLY A 199 -10.61 5.05 22.68
CA GLY A 199 -11.73 4.93 23.59
C GLY A 199 -11.95 3.49 24.14
N MET A 200 -11.39 2.47 23.47
CA MET A 200 -11.39 1.08 23.94
C MET A 200 -10.60 0.92 25.25
N LEU A 201 -9.61 1.78 25.49
CA LEU A 201 -8.82 1.79 26.74
C LEU A 201 -9.67 2.15 27.97
N ARG A 202 -10.89 2.71 27.77
CA ARG A 202 -11.87 2.94 28.84
C ARG A 202 -12.84 1.79 29.06
N ILE A 203 -12.71 0.71 28.31
CA ILE A 203 -13.53 -0.50 28.39
C ILE A 203 -12.69 -1.62 29.01
N PRO A 204 -13.24 -2.39 29.98
CA PRO A 204 -12.49 -3.50 30.57
C PRO A 204 -11.97 -4.47 29.50
N PRO A 205 -10.65 -4.80 29.48
CA PRO A 205 -10.06 -5.68 28.46
C PRO A 205 -10.75 -7.04 28.36
N GLN A 206 -11.26 -7.57 29.46
CA GLN A 206 -11.99 -8.84 29.50
C GLN A 206 -13.23 -8.90 28.62
N ILE A 207 -13.76 -7.73 28.22
CA ILE A 207 -14.92 -7.62 27.33
C ILE A 207 -14.50 -7.77 25.87
N TYR A 208 -13.46 -7.05 25.41
CA TYR A 208 -13.10 -7.03 24.00
C TYR A 208 -11.97 -8.00 23.62
N MET A 209 -11.25 -8.55 24.62
CA MET A 209 -10.21 -9.58 24.41
C MET A 209 -10.75 -11.00 24.55
N THR A 210 -12.07 -11.17 24.68
CA THR A 210 -12.69 -12.50 24.84
C THR A 210 -12.90 -13.17 23.48
N ASP A 211 -12.72 -14.47 23.41
CA ASP A 211 -13.00 -15.33 22.24
C ASP A 211 -14.43 -15.89 22.22
N ARG A 212 -15.18 -15.72 23.32
CA ARG A 212 -16.60 -16.07 23.37
C ARG A 212 -17.51 -15.01 22.75
N ARG A 213 -18.73 -15.40 22.45
CA ARG A 213 -19.75 -14.44 22.00
C ARG A 213 -20.05 -13.41 23.10
N LEU A 214 -20.02 -12.11 22.72
CA LEU A 214 -20.34 -11.01 23.62
C LEU A 214 -21.80 -11.04 24.07
N LEU A 215 -22.03 -10.74 25.35
CA LEU A 215 -23.36 -10.50 25.88
C LEU A 215 -23.92 -9.15 25.35
N PRO A 216 -25.25 -8.99 25.29
CA PRO A 216 -25.84 -7.72 24.81
C PRO A 216 -25.35 -6.48 25.57
N GLY A 217 -25.18 -6.58 26.90
CA GLY A 217 -24.63 -5.47 27.71
C GLY A 217 -23.17 -5.17 27.42
N GLU A 218 -22.33 -6.17 27.15
CA GLU A 218 -20.93 -6.01 26.79
C GLU A 218 -20.81 -5.35 25.40
N LYS A 219 -21.63 -5.81 24.44
CA LYS A 219 -21.71 -5.18 23.12
C LYS A 219 -22.10 -3.70 23.23
N ALA A 220 -23.07 -3.36 24.10
CA ALA A 220 -23.48 -1.99 24.33
C ALA A 220 -22.36 -1.12 24.93
N GLN A 221 -21.44 -1.70 25.72
CA GLN A 221 -20.25 -0.99 26.22
C GLN A 221 -19.25 -0.73 25.10
N ILE A 222 -18.96 -1.74 24.27
CA ILE A 222 -18.05 -1.58 23.12
C ILE A 222 -18.54 -0.47 22.18
N LEU A 223 -19.85 -0.40 21.91
CA LEU A 223 -20.43 0.64 21.04
C LEU A 223 -20.22 2.07 21.53
N LYS A 224 -19.75 2.27 22.77
CA LYS A 224 -19.46 3.59 23.34
C LYS A 224 -18.04 4.08 23.08
N HIS A 225 -17.11 3.21 22.57
CA HIS A 225 -15.72 3.63 22.40
C HIS A 225 -15.54 4.84 21.48
N PRO A 226 -16.35 5.12 20.43
CA PRO A 226 -16.18 6.34 19.65
C PRO A 226 -16.47 7.60 20.48
N ILE A 227 -17.45 7.51 21.39
CA ILE A 227 -17.78 8.62 22.29
C ILE A 227 -16.67 8.84 23.31
N PHE A 228 -16.13 7.77 23.89
CA PHE A 228 -14.98 7.85 24.80
C PHE A 228 -13.74 8.39 24.11
N GLY A 229 -13.44 7.92 22.88
CA GLY A 229 -12.34 8.42 22.08
C GLY A 229 -12.49 9.90 21.72
N TYR A 230 -13.69 10.34 21.34
CA TYR A 230 -14.00 11.76 21.10
C TYR A 230 -13.76 12.61 22.36
N THR A 231 -14.24 12.13 23.52
CA THR A 231 -14.03 12.86 24.78
C THR A 231 -12.53 12.99 25.10
N ILE A 232 -11.77 11.91 24.95
CA ILE A 232 -10.31 11.92 25.14
C ILE A 232 -9.66 12.95 24.18
N ALA A 233 -9.97 12.87 22.89
CA ALA A 233 -9.39 13.77 21.90
C ALA A 233 -9.79 15.24 22.12
N LYS A 234 -10.99 15.48 22.61
CA LYS A 234 -11.46 16.82 22.98
C LYS A 234 -10.76 17.36 24.23
N ASP A 235 -10.65 16.55 25.27
CA ASP A 235 -10.00 16.92 26.55
C ASP A 235 -8.49 17.22 26.35
N LEU A 236 -7.88 16.59 25.33
CA LEU A 236 -6.52 16.82 24.90
C LEU A 236 -6.37 17.89 23.81
N ASP A 237 -7.42 18.66 23.48
CA ASP A 237 -7.41 19.74 22.49
C ASP A 237 -6.96 19.36 21.06
N PHE A 238 -7.17 18.11 20.63
CA PHE A 238 -6.92 17.74 19.24
C PHE A 238 -7.78 18.54 18.25
N PRO A 239 -7.34 18.74 16.99
CA PRO A 239 -8.14 19.40 15.96
C PRO A 239 -9.53 18.78 15.82
N LEU A 240 -10.56 19.60 15.54
CA LEU A 240 -11.94 19.13 15.41
C LEU A 240 -12.08 18.03 14.34
N SER A 241 -11.30 18.11 13.26
CA SER A 241 -11.24 17.10 12.21
C SER A 241 -10.82 15.72 12.74
N VAL A 242 -9.86 15.67 13.67
CA VAL A 242 -9.42 14.46 14.35
C VAL A 242 -10.49 13.95 15.30
N GLN A 243 -11.04 14.84 16.15
CA GLN A 243 -12.11 14.52 17.10
C GLN A 243 -13.32 13.89 16.40
N LEU A 244 -13.77 14.49 15.29
CA LEU A 244 -14.91 14.00 14.51
C LEU A 244 -14.56 12.70 13.77
N GLY A 245 -13.35 12.57 13.25
CA GLY A 245 -12.87 11.31 12.65
C GLY A 245 -12.99 10.14 13.62
N ILE A 246 -12.60 10.35 14.89
CA ILE A 246 -12.73 9.36 15.96
C ILE A 246 -14.19 9.08 16.32
N LEU A 247 -15.03 10.12 16.42
CA LEU A 247 -16.43 9.97 16.83
C LEU A 247 -17.25 9.22 15.78
N GLU A 248 -17.02 9.48 14.51
CA GLU A 248 -17.91 9.12 13.40
C GLU A 248 -17.45 7.89 12.62
N HIS A 249 -16.32 7.26 12.97
CA HIS A 249 -15.74 6.16 12.15
C HIS A 249 -16.64 4.92 12.03
N HIS A 250 -17.67 4.80 12.84
CA HIS A 250 -18.70 3.77 12.72
C HIS A 250 -20.04 4.29 12.15
N GLU A 251 -20.09 5.54 11.71
CA GLU A 251 -21.24 6.02 10.94
C GLU A 251 -21.26 5.36 9.54
N LYS A 252 -22.43 5.29 8.95
CA LYS A 252 -22.66 4.67 7.64
C LYS A 252 -23.42 5.63 6.73
N GLU A 253 -23.11 5.68 5.44
CA GLU A 253 -23.74 6.57 4.46
C GLU A 253 -25.28 6.54 4.51
N ASN A 254 -25.86 5.36 4.77
CA ASN A 254 -27.30 5.14 4.85
C ASN A 254 -27.92 5.45 6.23
N GLY A 255 -27.16 6.01 7.18
CA GLY A 255 -27.66 6.37 8.52
C GLY A 255 -27.87 5.20 9.48
N THR A 256 -27.43 3.99 9.15
CA THR A 256 -27.55 2.81 10.02
C THR A 256 -26.39 2.67 11.00
N GLY A 257 -25.41 3.58 10.94
CA GLY A 257 -24.24 3.60 11.81
C GLY A 257 -24.50 4.10 13.21
N TYR A 258 -23.45 4.36 13.95
CA TYR A 258 -23.47 4.90 15.32
C TYR A 258 -22.24 5.79 15.57
N PRO A 259 -22.23 6.68 16.57
CA PRO A 259 -23.23 6.82 17.64
C PRO A 259 -24.37 7.79 17.30
N ARG A 260 -24.25 8.64 16.28
CA ARG A 260 -25.19 9.73 15.99
C ARG A 260 -26.19 9.40 14.87
N ARG A 261 -25.99 8.31 14.15
CA ARG A 261 -26.76 7.87 12.98
C ARG A 261 -26.80 8.92 11.87
N LEU A 262 -25.63 9.48 11.59
CA LEU A 262 -25.45 10.43 10.51
C LEU A 262 -25.53 9.71 9.15
N SER A 263 -25.89 10.47 8.11
CA SER A 263 -25.97 9.94 6.74
C SER A 263 -25.39 10.95 5.73
N GLY A 264 -24.78 10.43 4.68
CA GLY A 264 -24.30 11.20 3.53
C GLY A 264 -23.30 12.30 3.93
N ASP A 265 -23.53 13.52 3.47
CA ASP A 265 -22.62 14.66 3.67
C ASP A 265 -22.47 15.14 5.12
N LYS A 266 -23.29 14.60 6.04
CA LYS A 266 -23.16 14.90 7.47
C LYS A 266 -21.99 14.17 8.11
N ILE A 267 -21.45 13.11 7.46
CA ILE A 267 -20.30 12.35 7.93
C ILE A 267 -19.03 13.00 7.35
N THR A 268 -18.03 13.24 8.21
CA THR A 268 -16.76 13.84 7.77
C THR A 268 -16.00 12.90 6.83
N THR A 269 -15.26 13.46 5.86
CA THR A 269 -14.46 12.68 4.91
C THR A 269 -13.47 11.77 5.63
N ILE A 270 -12.84 12.23 6.71
CA ILE A 270 -11.94 11.43 7.55
C ILE A 270 -12.66 10.19 8.08
N ALA A 271 -13.85 10.37 8.66
CA ALA A 271 -14.64 9.25 9.19
C ALA A 271 -15.10 8.29 8.11
N LYS A 272 -15.50 8.77 6.93
CA LYS A 272 -15.84 7.92 5.77
C LYS A 272 -14.66 7.03 5.37
N ILE A 273 -13.45 7.58 5.32
CA ILE A 273 -12.23 6.81 5.02
C ILE A 273 -11.99 5.77 6.11
N ILE A 274 -12.00 6.16 7.39
CA ILE A 274 -11.75 5.24 8.50
C ILE A 274 -12.82 4.13 8.54
N SER A 275 -14.10 4.44 8.30
CA SER A 275 -15.20 3.46 8.25
C SER A 275 -14.96 2.35 7.22
N VAL A 276 -14.47 2.70 6.04
CA VAL A 276 -14.17 1.75 4.96
C VAL A 276 -12.96 0.89 5.32
N VAL A 277 -11.86 1.50 5.79
CA VAL A 277 -10.63 0.76 6.09
C VAL A 277 -10.78 -0.15 7.30
N CYS A 278 -11.49 0.25 8.36
CA CYS A 278 -11.79 -0.60 9.50
C CYS A 278 -12.61 -1.83 9.10
N SER A 279 -13.59 -1.64 8.20
CA SER A 279 -14.38 -2.77 7.71
C SER A 279 -13.55 -3.72 6.85
N PHE A 280 -12.72 -3.19 5.95
CA PHE A 280 -11.82 -3.99 5.12
C PHE A 280 -10.76 -4.72 5.98
N GLU A 281 -10.16 -4.04 6.94
CA GLU A 281 -9.22 -4.61 7.89
C GLU A 281 -9.86 -5.75 8.69
N ALA A 282 -11.06 -5.53 9.22
CA ALA A 282 -11.79 -6.54 9.97
C ALA A 282 -12.12 -7.82 9.16
N ILE A 283 -12.27 -7.72 7.84
CA ILE A 283 -12.50 -8.88 6.97
C ILE A 283 -11.18 -9.61 6.68
N THR A 284 -10.09 -8.90 6.49
CA THR A 284 -8.79 -9.45 6.07
C THR A 284 -7.89 -9.87 7.22
N SER A 285 -8.16 -9.46 8.44
CA SER A 285 -7.41 -9.86 9.63
C SER A 285 -7.88 -11.18 10.20
N PRO A 286 -6.95 -12.02 10.65
CA PRO A 286 -7.31 -13.20 11.46
C PRO A 286 -7.88 -12.71 12.79
N ARG A 287 -8.98 -13.33 13.22
CA ARG A 287 -9.55 -13.16 14.56
C ARG A 287 -9.69 -14.54 15.22
N GLN A 288 -9.64 -14.60 16.52
CA GLN A 288 -9.71 -15.88 17.27
C GLN A 288 -10.90 -16.75 16.87
N TYR A 289 -12.03 -16.13 16.47
CA TYR A 289 -13.29 -16.78 16.12
C TYR A 289 -13.60 -16.78 14.61
N LYS A 290 -12.71 -16.25 13.74
CA LYS A 290 -12.97 -16.13 12.30
C LYS A 290 -11.67 -16.25 11.51
N GLU A 291 -11.64 -17.17 10.54
CA GLU A 291 -10.56 -17.23 9.58
C GLU A 291 -10.52 -15.95 8.74
N LYS A 292 -9.29 -15.50 8.43
CA LYS A 292 -9.09 -14.35 7.54
C LYS A 292 -9.60 -14.69 6.15
N ARG A 293 -10.28 -13.75 5.52
CA ARG A 293 -10.64 -13.85 4.11
C ARG A 293 -9.55 -13.22 3.23
N SER A 294 -9.52 -13.61 1.97
CA SER A 294 -8.57 -13.02 1.03
C SER A 294 -8.86 -11.52 0.83
N THR A 295 -7.81 -10.77 0.42
CA THR A 295 -7.97 -9.36 0.01
C THR A 295 -9.01 -9.21 -1.09
N PHE A 296 -9.05 -10.16 -2.03
CA PHE A 296 -10.04 -10.20 -3.10
C PHE A 296 -11.46 -10.34 -2.56
N ASP A 297 -11.73 -11.32 -1.67
CA ASP A 297 -13.07 -11.54 -1.10
C ASP A 297 -13.53 -10.32 -0.27
N ALA A 298 -12.62 -9.72 0.49
CA ALA A 298 -12.90 -8.51 1.26
C ALA A 298 -13.28 -7.36 0.31
N MET A 299 -12.55 -7.19 -0.78
CA MET A 299 -12.83 -6.14 -1.76
C MET A 299 -14.15 -6.38 -2.48
N VAL A 300 -14.46 -7.64 -2.84
CA VAL A 300 -15.76 -7.99 -3.43
C VAL A 300 -16.91 -7.65 -2.48
N GLU A 301 -16.73 -7.90 -1.15
CA GLU A 301 -17.74 -7.56 -0.16
C GLU A 301 -17.95 -6.05 -0.03
N ILE A 302 -16.85 -5.30 0.06
CA ILE A 302 -16.90 -3.83 0.14
C ILE A 302 -17.49 -3.22 -1.16
N LEU A 303 -17.11 -3.73 -2.34
CA LEU A 303 -17.63 -3.26 -3.63
C LEU A 303 -19.13 -3.52 -3.84
N LYS A 304 -19.67 -4.59 -3.24
CA LYS A 304 -21.12 -4.81 -3.26
C LYS A 304 -21.89 -3.68 -2.59
N ASN A 305 -21.27 -3.04 -1.61
CA ASN A 305 -21.80 -1.89 -0.88
C ASN A 305 -23.30 -2.03 -0.55
N GLN A 306 -23.66 -3.20 0.03
CA GLN A 306 -25.06 -3.52 0.31
C GLN A 306 -25.71 -2.41 1.14
N ASN A 307 -26.90 -2.00 0.70
CA ASN A 307 -27.65 -0.90 1.32
C ASN A 307 -26.90 0.44 1.36
N HIS A 308 -25.92 0.66 0.49
CA HIS A 308 -25.18 1.91 0.39
C HIS A 308 -24.56 2.36 1.73
N GLN A 309 -23.79 1.46 2.35
CA GLN A 309 -23.19 1.71 3.68
C GLN A 309 -21.97 2.61 3.66
N TYR A 310 -21.26 2.68 2.53
CA TYR A 310 -19.98 3.37 2.39
C TYR A 310 -20.01 4.35 1.23
N ASP A 311 -19.18 5.37 1.31
CA ASP A 311 -18.96 6.35 0.24
C ASP A 311 -18.28 5.69 -0.97
N ASP A 312 -18.89 5.84 -2.14
CA ASP A 312 -18.42 5.20 -3.37
C ASP A 312 -17.06 5.72 -3.84
N SER A 313 -16.74 7.00 -3.57
CA SER A 313 -15.44 7.60 -3.92
C SER A 313 -14.33 7.01 -3.06
N VAL A 314 -14.60 6.76 -1.77
CA VAL A 314 -13.66 6.13 -0.85
C VAL A 314 -13.45 4.66 -1.20
N ILE A 315 -14.52 3.91 -1.54
CA ILE A 315 -14.40 2.53 -2.03
C ILE A 315 -13.54 2.47 -3.29
N LYS A 316 -13.78 3.37 -4.23
CA LYS A 316 -13.01 3.47 -5.47
C LYS A 316 -11.55 3.77 -5.19
N ALA A 317 -11.27 4.72 -4.28
CA ALA A 317 -9.91 5.04 -3.87
C ALA A 317 -9.22 3.86 -3.17
N LEU A 318 -9.93 3.10 -2.32
CA LEU A 318 -9.41 1.86 -1.73
C LEU A 318 -9.03 0.85 -2.83
N LEU A 319 -9.90 0.62 -3.82
CA LEU A 319 -9.65 -0.28 -4.94
C LEU A 319 -8.35 0.06 -5.69
N TYR A 320 -8.12 1.34 -5.96
CA TYR A 320 -6.88 1.80 -6.62
C TYR A 320 -5.68 1.87 -5.68
N SER A 321 -5.91 1.86 -4.37
CA SER A 321 -4.83 1.89 -3.37
C SER A 321 -4.22 0.53 -3.13
N ILE A 322 -5.02 -0.52 -3.12
CA ILE A 322 -4.57 -1.88 -2.86
C ILE A 322 -4.60 -2.72 -4.13
N SER A 323 -3.72 -3.70 -4.21
CA SER A 323 -3.85 -4.72 -5.24
C SER A 323 -4.95 -5.71 -4.87
N LEU A 324 -5.89 -5.93 -5.78
CA LEU A 324 -6.90 -7.00 -5.65
C LEU A 324 -6.25 -8.38 -5.55
N PHE A 325 -5.12 -8.52 -6.21
CA PHE A 325 -4.33 -9.74 -6.28
C PHE A 325 -2.93 -9.43 -5.75
N PRO A 326 -2.69 -9.63 -4.43
CA PRO A 326 -1.40 -9.32 -3.83
C PRO A 326 -0.27 -10.15 -4.46
N ILE A 327 0.91 -9.55 -4.57
CA ILE A 327 2.10 -10.25 -5.01
C ILE A 327 2.33 -11.47 -4.10
N GLY A 328 2.59 -12.63 -4.71
CA GLY A 328 2.69 -13.91 -4.01
C GLY A 328 1.36 -14.67 -3.90
N ALA A 329 0.24 -14.10 -4.33
CA ALA A 329 -1.02 -14.84 -4.41
C ALA A 329 -1.06 -15.77 -5.62
N TYR A 330 -1.56 -16.98 -5.43
CA TYR A 330 -1.85 -17.90 -6.52
C TYR A 330 -3.27 -17.67 -7.02
N VAL A 331 -3.42 -17.56 -8.33
CA VAL A 331 -4.68 -17.20 -8.99
C VAL A 331 -5.08 -18.23 -10.05
N TYR A 332 -6.38 -18.41 -10.20
CA TYR A 332 -6.95 -19.24 -11.26
C TYR A 332 -7.42 -18.34 -12.40
N LEU A 333 -6.94 -18.62 -13.61
CA LEU A 333 -7.23 -17.84 -14.80
C LEU A 333 -8.40 -18.45 -15.58
N ARG A 334 -9.06 -17.64 -16.41
CA ARG A 334 -10.17 -18.07 -17.29
C ARG A 334 -9.74 -19.16 -18.27
N ASN A 335 -8.49 -19.17 -18.72
CA ASN A 335 -7.94 -20.21 -19.58
C ASN A 335 -7.68 -21.56 -18.87
N GLY A 336 -8.10 -21.72 -17.61
CA GLY A 336 -7.93 -22.94 -16.81
C GLY A 336 -6.57 -23.11 -16.18
N LYS A 337 -5.67 -22.13 -16.30
CA LYS A 337 -4.29 -22.20 -15.76
C LYS A 337 -4.20 -21.55 -14.39
N ILE A 338 -3.17 -21.97 -13.65
CA ILE A 338 -2.80 -21.39 -12.36
C ILE A 338 -1.52 -20.59 -12.54
N ALA A 339 -1.49 -19.41 -11.91
CA ALA A 339 -0.36 -18.51 -11.98
C ALA A 339 -0.09 -17.84 -10.62
N LEU A 340 1.15 -17.42 -10.41
CA LEU A 340 1.60 -16.66 -9.25
C LEU A 340 1.63 -15.17 -9.61
N VAL A 341 1.00 -14.33 -8.82
CA VAL A 341 1.09 -12.86 -8.98
C VAL A 341 2.51 -12.41 -8.63
N THR A 342 3.22 -11.84 -9.59
CA THR A 342 4.61 -11.38 -9.43
C THR A 342 4.75 -9.88 -9.39
N ASP A 343 3.85 -9.14 -10.03
CA ASP A 343 3.84 -7.69 -10.00
C ASP A 343 2.43 -7.12 -10.12
N VAL A 344 2.27 -5.86 -9.70
CA VAL A 344 1.01 -5.14 -9.77
C VAL A 344 1.11 -3.99 -10.76
N THR A 345 0.03 -3.74 -11.49
CA THR A 345 -0.08 -2.63 -12.42
C THR A 345 -0.80 -1.48 -11.71
N PRO A 346 -0.11 -0.38 -11.37
CA PRO A 346 -0.68 0.72 -10.59
C PRO A 346 -1.95 1.31 -11.23
N ASP A 347 -1.95 1.45 -12.57
CA ASP A 347 -3.06 2.03 -13.32
C ASP A 347 -4.22 1.04 -13.57
N ASN A 348 -3.98 -0.25 -13.35
CA ASN A 348 -4.99 -1.28 -13.53
C ASN A 348 -4.88 -2.39 -12.47
N PRO A 349 -5.37 -2.16 -11.25
CA PRO A 349 -5.25 -3.10 -10.13
C PRO A 349 -5.99 -4.44 -10.38
N LYS A 350 -6.85 -4.52 -11.40
CA LYS A 350 -7.55 -5.75 -11.80
C LYS A 350 -6.71 -6.66 -12.69
N CYS A 351 -5.64 -6.14 -13.28
CA CYS A 351 -4.82 -6.84 -14.26
C CYS A 351 -3.34 -6.84 -13.83
N PRO A 352 -2.97 -7.60 -12.79
CA PRO A 352 -1.57 -7.72 -12.36
C PRO A 352 -0.75 -8.54 -13.36
N VAL A 353 0.57 -8.51 -13.20
CA VAL A 353 1.49 -9.41 -13.89
C VAL A 353 1.55 -10.74 -13.14
N VAL A 354 1.44 -11.83 -13.86
CA VAL A 354 1.47 -13.17 -13.29
C VAL A 354 2.51 -14.07 -13.96
N GLN A 355 3.13 -14.93 -13.18
CA GLN A 355 4.03 -15.97 -13.64
C GLN A 355 3.25 -17.30 -13.70
N MET A 356 3.23 -17.92 -14.88
CA MET A 356 2.56 -19.20 -15.09
C MET A 356 3.26 -20.31 -14.30
N LEU A 357 2.49 -21.17 -13.64
CA LEU A 357 3.04 -22.20 -12.75
C LEU A 357 3.72 -23.35 -13.50
N THR A 358 3.22 -23.67 -14.69
CA THR A 358 3.68 -24.84 -15.47
C THR A 358 4.24 -24.48 -16.85
N GLU A 359 4.27 -23.20 -17.23
CA GLU A 359 4.76 -22.77 -18.54
C GLU A 359 6.11 -22.07 -18.42
N LYS A 360 7.00 -22.37 -19.36
CA LYS A 360 8.31 -21.73 -19.48
C LYS A 360 8.39 -20.90 -20.77
N SER A 361 9.13 -19.83 -20.73
CA SER A 361 9.52 -19.03 -21.89
C SER A 361 10.54 -19.80 -22.75
N PRO A 362 10.82 -19.39 -24.01
CA PRO A 362 11.80 -20.06 -24.86
C PRO A 362 13.21 -20.16 -24.27
N ASP A 363 13.57 -19.22 -23.39
CA ASP A 363 14.85 -19.19 -22.65
C ASP A 363 14.90 -20.12 -21.44
N GLY A 364 13.81 -20.85 -21.16
CA GLY A 364 13.69 -21.76 -20.01
C GLY A 364 13.24 -21.09 -18.72
N SER A 365 13.13 -19.75 -18.66
CA SER A 365 12.59 -19.03 -17.51
C SER A 365 11.08 -19.26 -17.36
N PRO A 366 10.52 -19.09 -16.16
CA PRO A 366 9.07 -19.14 -15.98
C PRO A 366 8.37 -18.06 -16.82
N LYS A 367 7.31 -18.45 -17.56
CA LYS A 367 6.59 -17.55 -18.45
C LYS A 367 5.80 -16.51 -17.65
N THR A 368 6.08 -15.24 -17.88
CA THR A 368 5.37 -14.11 -17.27
C THR A 368 4.38 -13.53 -18.27
N VAL A 369 3.16 -13.21 -17.80
CA VAL A 369 2.06 -12.71 -18.62
C VAL A 369 1.38 -11.55 -17.91
N GLN A 370 1.08 -10.49 -18.64
CA GLN A 370 0.15 -9.45 -18.18
C GLN A 370 -1.26 -10.02 -18.25
N THR A 371 -1.99 -9.99 -17.14
CA THR A 371 -3.40 -10.39 -17.14
C THR A 371 -4.27 -9.35 -17.85
N ASP A 372 -5.42 -9.80 -18.35
CA ASP A 372 -6.34 -9.00 -19.15
C ASP A 372 -7.81 -9.30 -18.76
N ASN A 373 -8.78 -8.72 -19.46
CA ASN A 373 -10.19 -9.05 -19.28
C ASN A 373 -10.67 -10.19 -20.20
N GLY A 374 -9.75 -10.83 -20.93
CA GLY A 374 -9.99 -11.90 -21.88
C GLY A 374 -9.62 -13.28 -21.34
N GLN A 375 -8.76 -13.97 -22.07
CA GLN A 375 -8.32 -15.35 -21.78
C GLN A 375 -7.47 -15.44 -20.50
N ASN A 376 -6.67 -14.41 -20.20
CA ASN A 376 -5.84 -14.36 -18.99
C ASN A 376 -6.53 -13.64 -17.82
N GLN A 377 -7.84 -13.49 -17.86
CA GLN A 377 -8.60 -12.91 -16.75
C GLN A 377 -8.48 -13.76 -15.50
N ILE A 378 -8.16 -13.12 -14.37
CA ILE A 378 -8.20 -13.80 -13.08
C ILE A 378 -9.67 -14.00 -12.67
N LEU A 379 -10.04 -15.23 -12.39
CA LEU A 379 -11.37 -15.57 -11.90
C LEU A 379 -11.45 -15.55 -10.38
N ARG A 380 -10.40 -16.04 -9.71
CA ARG A 380 -10.34 -16.08 -8.23
C ARG A 380 -8.91 -16.29 -7.74
N VAL A 381 -8.72 -16.00 -6.45
CA VAL A 381 -7.51 -16.36 -5.70
C VAL A 381 -7.68 -17.78 -5.15
N LEU A 382 -6.62 -18.58 -5.14
CA LEU A 382 -6.64 -19.93 -4.57
C LEU A 382 -6.58 -19.88 -3.04
N SER A 383 -7.33 -20.77 -2.39
CA SER A 383 -7.18 -21.04 -0.97
C SER A 383 -5.83 -21.70 -0.66
N LYS A 384 -5.39 -21.68 0.59
CA LYS A 384 -4.10 -22.25 1.00
C LYS A 384 -3.97 -23.74 0.60
N ARG A 385 -5.04 -24.51 0.78
CA ARG A 385 -5.07 -25.93 0.39
C ARG A 385 -4.93 -26.12 -1.11
N GLU A 386 -5.68 -25.35 -1.90
CA GLU A 386 -5.59 -25.38 -3.36
C GLU A 386 -4.20 -24.96 -3.86
N GLN A 387 -3.53 -24.02 -3.17
CA GLN A 387 -2.15 -23.62 -3.48
C GLN A 387 -1.18 -24.79 -3.27
N GLU A 388 -1.30 -25.50 -2.14
CA GLU A 388 -0.45 -26.66 -1.84
C GLU A 388 -0.65 -27.78 -2.87
N ASP A 389 -1.90 -28.07 -3.25
CA ASP A 389 -2.23 -29.08 -4.26
C ASP A 389 -1.72 -28.67 -5.65
N ALA A 390 -1.87 -27.40 -6.02
CA ALA A 390 -1.37 -26.85 -7.29
C ALA A 390 0.16 -26.89 -7.39
N LEU A 391 0.87 -26.58 -6.30
CA LEU A 391 2.32 -26.63 -6.26
C LEU A 391 2.83 -28.05 -6.40
N LYS A 392 2.20 -29.04 -5.75
CA LYS A 392 2.54 -30.47 -5.91
C LYS A 392 2.33 -30.92 -7.35
N ALA A 393 1.18 -30.63 -7.93
CA ALA A 393 0.89 -30.97 -9.31
C ALA A 393 1.86 -30.32 -10.31
N ALA A 394 2.22 -29.05 -10.09
CA ALA A 394 3.18 -28.34 -10.92
C ALA A 394 4.60 -28.93 -10.80
N ALA A 395 5.01 -29.34 -9.61
CA ALA A 395 6.31 -30.00 -9.40
C ALA A 395 6.41 -31.33 -10.18
N GLU A 396 5.34 -32.13 -10.19
CA GLU A 396 5.26 -33.39 -10.96
C GLU A 396 5.32 -33.12 -12.47
N VAL A 397 4.59 -32.11 -12.96
CA VAL A 397 4.62 -31.74 -14.40
C VAL A 397 6.00 -31.25 -14.82
N ASN A 398 6.63 -30.41 -14.01
CA ASN A 398 7.96 -29.86 -14.29
C ASN A 398 9.01 -30.98 -14.28
N LYS A 399 8.96 -31.90 -13.31
CA LYS A 399 9.86 -33.07 -13.24
C LYS A 399 9.73 -33.97 -14.49
N ALA A 400 8.49 -34.30 -14.89
CA ALA A 400 8.24 -35.07 -16.09
C ALA A 400 8.73 -34.36 -17.38
N ALA A 401 8.62 -33.03 -17.43
CA ALA A 401 9.15 -32.26 -18.55
C ALA A 401 10.68 -32.26 -18.61
N GLU A 402 11.36 -32.18 -17.45
CA GLU A 402 12.82 -32.25 -17.35
C GLU A 402 13.35 -33.66 -17.74
N GLU A 403 12.70 -34.73 -17.29
CA GLU A 403 13.05 -36.11 -17.67
C GLU A 403 12.91 -36.33 -19.18
N ARG A 404 11.85 -35.77 -19.81
CA ARG A 404 11.67 -35.85 -21.28
C ARG A 404 12.75 -35.06 -22.02
N ARG A 405 13.16 -33.88 -21.53
CA ARG A 405 14.26 -33.10 -22.13
C ARG A 405 15.59 -33.85 -22.04
N ALA A 406 15.93 -34.40 -20.87
CA ALA A 406 17.13 -35.17 -20.66
C ALA A 406 17.18 -36.43 -21.56
N ALA A 407 16.03 -37.11 -21.72
CA ALA A 407 15.92 -38.26 -22.63
C ALA A 407 16.10 -37.83 -24.09
N ALA A 408 15.54 -36.70 -24.52
CA ALA A 408 15.70 -36.18 -25.87
C ALA A 408 17.15 -35.78 -26.18
N GLU A 409 17.82 -35.07 -25.25
CA GLU A 409 19.24 -34.72 -25.39
C GLU A 409 20.16 -35.96 -25.46
N THR A 410 19.82 -37.01 -24.70
CA THR A 410 20.56 -38.25 -24.72
C THR A 410 20.37 -38.97 -26.06
N ALA A 411 19.14 -38.97 -26.58
CA ALA A 411 18.85 -39.57 -27.90
C ALA A 411 19.53 -38.81 -29.06
N GLU A 412 19.55 -37.44 -28.99
CA GLU A 412 20.29 -36.65 -29.97
C GLU A 412 21.80 -36.88 -29.94
N LYS A 413 22.42 -37.01 -28.76
CA LYS A 413 23.83 -37.33 -28.60
C LYS A 413 24.14 -38.73 -29.12
N GLN A 414 23.28 -39.71 -28.92
CA GLN A 414 23.42 -41.05 -29.47
C GLN A 414 23.26 -41.09 -31.01
N ALA A 415 22.30 -40.31 -31.55
CA ALA A 415 22.10 -40.18 -32.98
C ALA A 415 23.31 -39.51 -33.67
N ALA A 416 23.90 -38.49 -33.03
CA ALA A 416 25.10 -37.82 -33.52
C ALA A 416 26.36 -38.74 -33.51
N GLN A 417 26.43 -39.66 -32.56
CA GLN A 417 27.54 -40.66 -32.50
C GLN A 417 27.37 -41.82 -33.46
N THR A 418 26.16 -42.10 -33.95
CA THR A 418 25.87 -43.19 -34.90
C THR A 418 25.75 -42.73 -36.36
N ALA A 419 25.93 -41.44 -36.64
CA ALA A 419 25.98 -40.93 -38.00
C ALA A 419 27.24 -41.47 -38.72
N PRO A 420 27.14 -42.18 -39.86
CA PRO A 420 28.31 -42.71 -40.54
C PRO A 420 29.16 -41.55 -41.09
N ALA A 421 30.47 -41.62 -40.78
CA ALA A 421 31.45 -40.66 -41.32
C ALA A 421 31.46 -40.75 -42.85
N VAL A 422 30.88 -39.75 -43.51
CA VAL A 422 31.05 -39.60 -44.96
C VAL A 422 32.50 -39.26 -45.21
N LYS A 423 33.24 -40.22 -45.73
CA LYS A 423 34.61 -40.03 -46.22
C LYS A 423 34.56 -39.02 -47.35
N ALA A 424 35.09 -37.84 -47.11
CA ALA A 424 35.41 -36.87 -48.17
C ALA A 424 36.52 -37.44 -49.03
N SER A 425 36.20 -37.99 -50.20
CA SER A 425 37.17 -38.30 -51.28
C SER A 425 37.58 -36.96 -51.89
N GLY A 426 38.86 -36.64 -51.77
CA GLY A 426 39.44 -35.45 -52.34
C GLY A 426 39.38 -35.48 -53.87
N THR A 427 39.03 -34.37 -54.42
CA THR A 427 39.41 -33.98 -55.79
C THR A 427 39.84 -32.51 -55.76
N GLN A 428 41.18 -32.35 -55.92
CA GLN A 428 41.78 -31.07 -56.32
C GLN A 428 41.33 -30.72 -57.71
N LYS A 429 40.89 -29.46 -57.94
CA LYS A 429 41.33 -28.65 -59.08
C LYS A 429 40.82 -27.21 -59.03
N ASN A 430 41.81 -26.33 -59.01
CA ASN A 430 41.99 -25.05 -59.72
C ASN A 430 40.94 -23.92 -59.65
N SER A 431 41.47 -22.85 -59.07
CA SER A 431 41.47 -21.47 -59.54
C SER A 431 40.44 -21.05 -60.62
N ASP A 432 39.60 -20.10 -60.30
CA ASP A 432 39.68 -18.77 -60.91
C ASP A 432 38.69 -17.81 -60.17
N SER A 433 39.20 -16.62 -60.11
CA SER A 433 38.56 -15.36 -59.67
C SER A 433 37.22 -15.09 -60.34
N ASP A 434 36.27 -14.67 -59.58
CA ASP A 434 35.49 -13.45 -59.92
C ASP A 434 34.72 -12.92 -58.72
N THR A 435 35.07 -11.70 -58.39
CA THR A 435 34.38 -10.83 -57.48
C THR A 435 33.09 -10.32 -58.12
N GLU A 436 31.95 -10.66 -57.53
CA GLU A 436 30.75 -9.81 -57.74
C GLU A 436 30.26 -9.31 -56.39
N GLU A 437 30.34 -7.97 -56.24
CA GLU A 437 29.68 -7.16 -55.24
C GLU A 437 28.18 -7.26 -55.47
N ILE A 438 27.47 -7.64 -54.43
CA ILE A 438 26.03 -7.50 -54.39
C ILE A 438 25.69 -6.30 -53.48
N ASP A 439 25.22 -5.24 -54.13
CA ASP A 439 24.63 -4.02 -53.62
C ASP A 439 23.35 -4.34 -52.83
N ILE A 440 23.31 -3.96 -51.56
CA ILE A 440 22.10 -4.00 -50.72
C ILE A 440 21.63 -2.58 -50.43
N SER A 441 20.95 -2.01 -51.38
CA SER A 441 20.06 -0.87 -51.16
C SER A 441 18.68 -1.27 -51.68
N PHE A 442 17.74 -1.58 -50.76
CA PHE A 442 16.30 -1.39 -50.93
C PHE A 442 15.58 -2.08 -49.78
N PHE A 443 15.16 -1.32 -48.76
CA PHE A 443 13.78 -1.24 -48.32
C PHE A 443 13.70 -0.23 -47.15
N ASP A 444 12.90 0.80 -47.42
CA ASP A 444 12.40 1.82 -46.51
C ASP A 444 11.69 1.26 -45.27
#